data_b2ebe8090feb9b9f99c4e32703b3e16a
#
_entry.id   b2ebe8090feb9b9f99c4e32703b3e16a
#
_cell.length_a   1.000
_cell.length_b   1.000
_cell.length_c   1.000
_cell.angle_alpha   90.00
_cell.angle_beta   90.00
_cell.angle_gamma   90.00
#
_symmetry.space_group_name_H-M   'P 1'
#
loop_
_entity.id
_entity.type
_entity.pdbx_description
1 polymer ?
#
loop_
_entity_poly.entity_id
_entity_poly.type
_entity_poly.pdbx_seq_one_letter_code
_entity_poly.pdbx_strand_id
1 'polypeptide(L)'
;MAGIVSILHRISGALMFLLLPFVLYLLQESLRSEYSFAHFMVIASHPIAKLVMLALAWGYTQHFCAGVRHLIMDTHVGLDKDSARKSATAVVVITVIVTALVALKLFGVF
;
A
#
# COMPACT_ATOMS: atom_id res chain seq x y z
N MET A 1 -2.22 5.62 -19.22
CA MET A 1 -2.01 4.73 -18.04
C MET A 1 -0.67 4.97 -17.34
N ALA A 2 0.41 5.11 -18.08
CA ALA A 2 1.72 5.38 -17.46
C ALA A 2 1.75 6.67 -16.65
N GLY A 3 1.13 7.75 -17.13
CA GLY A 3 1.02 9.00 -16.38
C GLY A 3 0.21 8.86 -15.09
N ILE A 4 -0.84 8.06 -15.12
CA ILE A 4 -1.66 7.76 -13.94
C ILE A 4 -0.84 7.01 -12.89
N VAL A 5 -0.07 6.00 -13.30
CA VAL A 5 0.79 5.23 -12.39
C VAL A 5 1.86 6.13 -11.77
N SER A 6 2.44 7.06 -12.53
CA SER A 6 3.42 8.00 -12.01
C SER A 6 2.82 8.90 -10.92
N ILE A 7 1.61 9.42 -11.16
CA ILE A 7 0.90 10.25 -10.18
C ILE A 7 0.55 9.42 -8.93
N LEU A 8 0.04 8.21 -9.12
CA LEU A 8 -0.30 7.31 -8.02
C LEU A 8 0.93 6.93 -7.20
N HIS A 9 2.10 6.78 -7.83
CA HIS A 9 3.34 6.53 -7.13
C HIS A 9 3.71 7.68 -6.20
N ARG A 10 3.55 8.91 -6.66
CA ARG A 10 3.79 10.11 -5.85
C ARG A 10 2.80 10.22 -4.70
N ILE A 11 1.52 10.01 -4.99
CA ILE A 11 0.45 10.07 -3.98
C ILE A 11 0.66 9.00 -2.91
N SER A 12 0.98 7.77 -3.31
CA SER A 12 1.20 6.67 -2.36
C SER A 12 2.42 6.94 -1.48
N GLY A 13 3.50 7.49 -2.03
CA GLY A 13 4.67 7.87 -1.25
C GLY A 13 4.35 8.94 -0.22
N ALA A 14 3.64 9.98 -0.61
CA ALA A 14 3.23 11.06 0.29
C ALA A 14 2.30 10.53 1.40
N LEU A 15 1.35 9.68 1.04
CA LEU A 15 0.43 9.07 1.99
C LEU A 15 1.17 8.25 3.05
N MET A 16 2.11 7.39 2.61
CA MET A 16 2.89 6.56 3.54
C MET A 16 3.76 7.42 4.45
N PHE A 17 4.36 8.47 3.91
CA PHE A 17 5.19 9.39 4.69
C PHE A 17 4.36 10.08 5.78
N LEU A 18 3.17 10.59 5.43
CA LEU A 18 2.31 11.29 6.38
C LEU A 18 1.75 10.36 7.44
N LEU A 19 1.52 9.10 7.12
CA LEU A 19 0.99 8.10 8.04
C LEU A 19 2.09 7.35 8.81
N LEU A 20 3.36 7.64 8.54
CA LEU A 20 4.48 6.96 9.20
C LEU A 20 4.43 7.06 10.74
N PRO A 21 4.15 8.23 11.36
CA PRO A 21 4.04 8.28 12.81
C PRO A 21 2.97 7.35 13.37
N PHE A 22 1.84 7.23 12.67
CA PHE A 22 0.77 6.32 13.07
C PHE A 22 1.23 4.86 13.02
N VAL A 23 1.92 4.47 11.94
CA VAL A 23 2.45 3.11 11.77
C VAL A 23 3.46 2.78 12.86
N LEU A 24 4.36 3.71 13.15
CA LEU A 24 5.38 3.53 14.19
C LEU A 24 4.75 3.42 15.58
N TYR A 25 3.72 4.20 15.84
CA TYR A 25 2.98 4.11 17.10
C TYR A 25 2.32 2.73 17.25
N LEU A 26 1.65 2.25 16.20
CA LEU A 26 1.02 0.93 16.25
C LEU A 26 2.04 -0.18 16.44
N LEU A 27 3.19 -0.08 15.77
CA LEU A 27 4.27 -1.05 15.91
C LEU A 27 4.79 -1.07 17.36
N GLN A 28 5.04 0.09 17.92
CA GLN A 28 5.49 0.22 19.31
C GLN A 28 4.50 -0.42 20.28
N GLU A 29 3.21 -0.12 20.13
CA GLU A 29 2.17 -0.65 21.01
C GLU A 29 2.05 -2.18 20.89
N SER A 30 2.22 -2.72 19.68
CA SER A 30 2.12 -4.17 19.46
C SER A 30 3.28 -4.95 20.06
N LEU A 31 4.43 -4.31 20.28
CA LEU A 31 5.66 -4.99 20.72
C LEU A 31 6.05 -4.75 22.18
N ARG A 32 5.50 -3.71 22.82
CA ARG A 32 6.00 -3.24 24.13
C ARG A 32 5.65 -4.20 25.28
N SER A 33 4.42 -4.71 25.33
CA SER A 33 3.95 -5.62 26.37
C SER A 33 2.65 -6.29 25.96
N GLU A 34 2.20 -7.28 26.73
CA GLU A 34 0.90 -7.90 26.51
C GLU A 34 -0.24 -6.90 26.69
N TYR A 35 -0.13 -6.02 27.68
CA TYR A 35 -1.13 -4.96 27.92
C TYR A 35 -1.20 -3.99 26.74
N SER A 36 -0.06 -3.53 26.24
CA SER A 36 -0.04 -2.61 25.11
C SER A 36 -0.45 -3.30 23.81
N PHE A 37 -0.20 -4.60 23.67
CA PHE A 37 -0.73 -5.36 22.54
C PHE A 37 -2.26 -5.41 22.56
N ALA A 38 -2.85 -5.62 23.75
CA ALA A 38 -4.32 -5.58 23.87
C ALA A 38 -4.87 -4.20 23.50
N HIS A 39 -4.20 -3.12 23.89
CA HIS A 39 -4.55 -1.77 23.49
C HIS A 39 -4.43 -1.57 21.98
N PHE A 40 -3.36 -2.09 21.37
CA PHE A 40 -3.18 -2.10 19.92
C PHE A 40 -4.37 -2.80 19.23
N MET A 41 -4.82 -3.95 19.75
CA MET A 41 -5.94 -4.68 19.16
C MET A 41 -7.25 -3.89 19.22
N VAL A 42 -7.46 -3.14 20.30
CA VAL A 42 -8.64 -2.26 20.41
C VAL A 42 -8.60 -1.17 19.33
N ILE A 43 -7.44 -0.52 19.15
CA ILE A 43 -7.27 0.51 18.12
C ILE A 43 -7.45 -0.10 16.74
N ALA A 44 -6.80 -1.23 16.47
CA ALA A 44 -6.83 -1.88 15.17
C ALA A 44 -8.23 -2.41 14.80
N SER A 45 -9.09 -2.66 15.79
CA SER A 45 -10.46 -3.10 15.55
C SER A 45 -11.41 -1.96 15.19
N HIS A 46 -11.01 -0.72 15.43
CA HIS A 46 -11.86 0.43 15.14
C HIS A 46 -12.02 0.59 13.62
N PRO A 47 -13.24 0.85 13.10
CA PRO A 47 -13.47 0.98 11.66
C PRO A 47 -12.59 2.03 10.98
N ILE A 48 -12.34 3.18 11.64
CA ILE A 48 -11.48 4.23 11.09
C ILE A 48 -10.04 3.74 10.99
N ALA A 49 -9.53 3.02 12.00
CA ALA A 49 -8.18 2.43 11.95
C ALA A 49 -8.07 1.40 10.83
N LYS A 50 -9.12 0.60 10.60
CA LYS A 50 -9.16 -0.36 9.49
C LYS A 50 -9.09 0.35 8.14
N LEU A 51 -9.79 1.46 7.97
CA LEU A 51 -9.73 2.26 6.75
C LEU A 51 -8.32 2.84 6.54
N VAL A 52 -7.68 3.33 7.60
CA VAL A 52 -6.30 3.84 7.50
C VAL A 52 -5.34 2.71 7.14
N MET A 53 -5.50 1.53 7.75
CA MET A 53 -4.67 0.37 7.41
C MET A 53 -4.88 -0.08 5.96
N LEU A 54 -6.12 -0.01 5.47
CA LEU A 54 -6.43 -0.32 4.08
C LEU A 54 -5.76 0.67 3.13
N ALA A 55 -5.81 1.96 3.44
CA ALA A 55 -5.13 3.00 2.67
C ALA A 55 -3.62 2.78 2.66
N LEU A 56 -3.02 2.37 3.79
CA LEU A 56 -1.61 2.03 3.87
C LEU A 56 -1.26 0.80 3.04
N ALA A 57 -2.10 -0.23 3.05
CA ALA A 57 -1.89 -1.43 2.25
C ALA A 57 -1.92 -1.09 0.76
N TRP A 58 -2.89 -0.28 0.33
CA TRP A 58 -2.94 0.21 -1.05
C TRP A 58 -1.68 1.03 -1.38
N GLY A 59 -1.35 2.00 -0.52
CA GLY A 59 -0.21 2.88 -0.74
C GLY A 59 1.11 2.12 -0.84
N TYR A 60 1.33 1.18 0.08
CA TYR A 60 2.54 0.35 0.05
C TYR A 60 2.61 -0.50 -1.21
N THR A 61 1.54 -1.19 -1.57
CA THR A 61 1.52 -2.07 -2.74
C THR A 61 1.70 -1.25 -4.02
N GLN A 62 0.97 -0.14 -4.16
CA GLN A 62 1.08 0.73 -5.32
C GLN A 62 2.49 1.31 -5.44
N HIS A 63 3.03 1.80 -4.35
CA HIS A 63 4.36 2.41 -4.35
C HIS A 63 5.44 1.39 -4.68
N PHE A 64 5.38 0.20 -4.08
CA PHE A 64 6.35 -0.87 -4.32
C PHE A 64 6.29 -1.34 -5.77
N CYS A 65 5.11 -1.68 -6.28
CA CYS A 65 4.96 -2.19 -7.65
C CYS A 65 5.36 -1.14 -8.68
N ALA A 66 4.93 0.10 -8.50
CA ALA A 66 5.31 1.19 -9.41
C ALA A 66 6.81 1.48 -9.33
N GLY A 67 7.40 1.38 -8.13
CA GLY A 67 8.84 1.55 -7.94
C GLY A 67 9.64 0.48 -8.66
N VAL A 68 9.24 -0.79 -8.56
CA VAL A 68 9.88 -1.89 -9.29
C VAL A 68 9.76 -1.65 -10.80
N ARG A 69 8.59 -1.21 -11.26
CA ARG A 69 8.40 -0.88 -12.67
C ARG A 69 9.38 0.22 -13.12
N HIS A 70 9.55 1.28 -12.34
CA HIS A 70 10.49 2.36 -12.66
C HIS A 70 11.93 1.84 -12.72
N LEU A 71 12.34 0.98 -11.80
CA LEU A 71 13.68 0.39 -11.79
C LEU A 71 13.93 -0.47 -13.03
N ILE A 72 12.94 -1.25 -13.45
CA ILE A 72 13.04 -2.07 -14.65
C ILE A 72 13.18 -1.18 -15.89
N MET A 73 12.38 -0.12 -15.98
CA MET A 73 12.43 0.81 -17.10
C MET A 73 13.75 1.59 -17.15
N ASP A 74 14.37 1.84 -16.00
CA ASP A 74 15.69 2.49 -15.93
C ASP A 74 16.79 1.64 -16.56
N THR A 75 16.59 0.32 -16.71
CA THR A 75 17.51 -0.56 -17.43
C THR A 75 17.22 -0.60 -18.93
N HIS A 76 16.40 0.29 -19.45
CA HIS A 76 15.98 0.40 -20.84
C HIS A 76 15.18 -0.81 -21.33
N VAL A 77 14.50 -1.52 -20.42
CA VAL A 77 13.60 -2.62 -20.76
C VAL A 77 12.16 -2.12 -20.69
N GLY A 78 11.36 -2.48 -21.70
CA GLY A 78 9.94 -2.15 -21.70
C GLY A 78 9.62 -0.68 -21.91
N LEU A 79 10.49 0.06 -22.59
CA LEU A 79 10.31 1.49 -22.86
C LEU A 79 9.35 1.78 -24.01
N ASP A 80 9.08 0.81 -24.88
CA ASP A 80 8.13 1.00 -25.97
C ASP A 80 6.72 1.25 -25.42
N LYS A 81 5.91 1.96 -26.19
CA LYS A 81 4.59 2.42 -25.78
C LYS A 81 3.70 1.27 -25.29
N ASP A 82 3.69 0.15 -26.00
CA ASP A 82 2.85 -1.00 -25.65
C ASP A 82 3.31 -1.67 -24.36
N SER A 83 4.61 -1.92 -24.21
CA SER A 83 5.17 -2.52 -23.00
C SER A 83 4.99 -1.60 -21.78
N ALA A 84 5.19 -0.30 -21.96
CA ALA A 84 4.98 0.67 -20.88
C ALA A 84 3.52 0.70 -20.42
N ARG A 85 2.57 0.61 -21.37
CA ARG A 85 1.15 0.56 -21.05
C ARG A 85 0.80 -0.74 -20.32
N LYS A 86 1.31 -1.87 -20.78
CA LYS A 86 1.05 -3.18 -20.17
C LYS A 86 1.59 -3.24 -18.74
N SER A 87 2.82 -2.79 -18.52
CA SER A 87 3.41 -2.79 -17.18
C SER A 87 2.67 -1.85 -16.24
N ALA A 88 2.25 -0.67 -16.70
CA ALA A 88 1.46 0.26 -15.90
C ALA A 88 0.10 -0.33 -15.53
N THR A 89 -0.57 -0.97 -16.47
CA THR A 89 -1.85 -1.65 -16.23
C THR A 89 -1.68 -2.79 -15.23
N ALA A 90 -0.60 -3.57 -15.36
CA ALA A 90 -0.29 -4.65 -14.42
C ALA A 90 -0.13 -4.13 -12.99
N VAL A 91 0.56 -3.00 -12.80
CA VAL A 91 0.71 -2.37 -11.48
C VAL A 91 -0.65 -2.05 -10.88
N VAL A 92 -1.53 -1.40 -11.65
CA VAL A 92 -2.86 -1.03 -11.16
C VAL A 92 -3.68 -2.28 -10.81
N VAL A 93 -3.68 -3.28 -11.67
CA VAL A 93 -4.44 -4.52 -11.45
C VAL A 93 -3.96 -5.25 -10.20
N ILE A 94 -2.65 -5.43 -10.06
CA ILE A 94 -2.07 -6.11 -8.89
C ILE A 94 -2.44 -5.34 -7.61
N THR A 95 -2.32 -4.02 -7.62
CA THR A 95 -2.64 -3.18 -6.47
C THR A 95 -4.11 -3.31 -6.07
N VAL A 96 -5.02 -3.29 -7.05
CA VAL A 96 -6.45 -3.43 -6.78
C VAL A 96 -6.75 -4.80 -6.18
N ILE A 97 -6.17 -5.87 -6.73
CA ILE A 97 -6.39 -7.23 -6.23
C ILE A 97 -5.89 -7.36 -4.80
N VAL A 98 -4.66 -6.93 -4.50
CA VAL A 98 -4.08 -7.02 -3.16
C VAL A 98 -4.89 -6.19 -2.17
N THR A 99 -5.27 -4.97 -2.55
CA THR A 99 -6.07 -4.09 -1.68
C THR A 99 -7.44 -4.71 -1.39
N ALA A 100 -8.08 -5.32 -2.38
CA ALA A 100 -9.36 -6.01 -2.20
C ALA A 100 -9.22 -7.19 -1.23
N LEU A 101 -8.16 -7.98 -1.36
CA LEU A 101 -7.91 -9.10 -0.45
C LEU A 101 -7.68 -8.62 0.99
N VAL A 102 -6.92 -7.55 1.16
CA VAL A 102 -6.69 -6.94 2.48
C VAL A 102 -8.00 -6.42 3.06
N ALA A 103 -8.83 -5.77 2.25
CA ALA A 103 -10.13 -5.27 2.70
C ALA A 103 -11.02 -6.42 3.18
N LEU A 104 -11.09 -7.52 2.44
CA LEU A 104 -11.87 -8.69 2.83
C LEU A 104 -11.39 -9.26 4.16
N LYS A 105 -10.08 -9.30 4.36
CA LYS A 105 -9.50 -9.80 5.62
C LYS A 105 -9.79 -8.85 6.79
N LEU A 106 -9.62 -7.55 6.60
CA LEU A 106 -9.83 -6.55 7.66
C LEU A 106 -11.28 -6.51 8.13
N PHE A 107 -12.23 -6.69 7.22
CA PHE A 107 -13.65 -6.64 7.54
C PHE A 107 -14.26 -8.01 7.81
N GLY A 108 -13.43 -9.03 7.99
CA GLY A 108 -13.85 -10.31 8.54
C GLY A 108 -14.57 -11.25 7.58
N VAL A 109 -14.37 -11.10 6.26
CA VAL A 109 -15.00 -11.98 5.27
C VAL A 109 -14.36 -13.37 5.30
N PHE A 110 -13.06 -13.45 5.64
CA PHE A 110 -12.37 -14.74 5.79
C PHE A 110 -11.28 -14.69 6.85
#